data_d45136923875af42090d52eb6a739c5b
#
_entry.id   d45136923875af42090d52eb6a739c5b
#
_cell.length_a   1.000
_cell.length_b   1.000
_cell.length_c   1.000
_cell.angle_alpha   90.00
_cell.angle_beta   90.00
_cell.angle_gamma   90.00
#
_symmetry.space_group_name_H-M   'P 1'
#
loop_
_entity.id
_entity.type
_entity.pdbx_description
1 polymer ?
#
loop_
_entity_poly.entity_id
_entity_poly.type
_entity_poly.pdbx_seq_one_letter_code
_entity_poly.pdbx_strand_id
1 'polypeptide(L)'
;MIERIRYMTNLYEEIELILLYSDNVRDDLVKIKDKIEELEKYYTGPEWMEDFEADNEGLIPKDMNRGILTEDAIYDLLCSVDEIRK
;
A
#
# COMPACT_ATOMS: atom_id res chain seq x y z
N MET A 1 8.27 8.45 -10.55
CA MET A 1 7.44 7.24 -10.72
C MET A 1 8.00 6.02 -9.99
N ILE A 2 9.20 5.57 -10.33
CA ILE A 2 9.77 4.36 -9.72
C ILE A 2 10.03 4.52 -8.22
N GLU A 3 10.58 5.64 -7.80
CA GLU A 3 10.84 5.91 -6.39
C GLU A 3 9.54 5.97 -5.58
N ARG A 4 8.50 6.56 -6.17
CA ARG A 4 7.19 6.62 -5.54
C ARG A 4 6.60 5.23 -5.33
N ILE A 5 6.71 4.36 -6.34
CA ILE A 5 6.22 2.99 -6.24
C ILE A 5 6.96 2.23 -5.15
N ARG A 6 8.27 2.37 -5.07
CA ARG A 6 9.07 1.73 -4.02
C ARG A 6 8.71 2.22 -2.63
N TYR A 7 8.53 3.52 -2.48
CA TYR A 7 8.16 4.11 -1.20
C TYR A 7 6.80 3.60 -0.75
N MET A 8 5.82 3.59 -1.63
CA MET A 8 4.48 3.12 -1.31
C MET A 8 4.46 1.61 -1.07
N THR A 9 5.27 0.84 -1.78
CA THR A 9 5.43 -0.59 -1.53
C THR A 9 5.95 -0.84 -0.11
N ASN A 10 6.91 -0.02 0.35
CA ASN A 10 7.43 -0.15 1.71
C ASN A 10 6.35 0.12 2.76
N LEU A 11 5.50 1.13 2.55
CA LEU A 11 4.37 1.39 3.45
C LEU A 11 3.40 0.22 3.46
N TYR A 12 3.08 -0.30 2.29
CA TYR A 12 2.19 -1.46 2.16
C TYR A 12 2.73 -2.66 2.92
N GLU A 13 4.00 -2.97 2.73
CA GLU A 13 4.63 -4.12 3.39
C GLU A 13 4.68 -3.95 4.91
N GLU A 14 4.96 -2.75 5.39
CA GLU A 14 4.98 -2.48 6.82
C GLU A 14 3.62 -2.73 7.45
N ILE A 15 2.55 -2.26 6.81
CA ILE A 15 1.19 -2.49 7.29
C ILE A 15 0.85 -3.98 7.22
N GLU A 16 1.20 -4.64 6.13
CA GLU A 16 0.94 -6.07 5.95
C GLU A 16 1.62 -6.91 7.03
N LEU A 17 2.87 -6.59 7.36
CA LEU A 17 3.60 -7.31 8.40
C LEU A 17 2.93 -7.16 9.77
N ILE A 18 2.40 -5.98 10.07
CA ILE A 18 1.66 -5.78 11.30
C ILE A 18 0.40 -6.65 11.33
N LEU A 19 -0.35 -6.67 10.23
CA LEU A 19 -1.57 -7.47 10.15
C LEU A 19 -1.30 -8.97 10.31
N LEU A 20 -0.16 -9.45 9.81
CA LEU A 20 0.15 -10.87 9.79
C LEU A 20 0.85 -11.35 11.07
N TYR A 21 1.67 -10.52 11.69
CA TYR A 21 2.59 -10.98 12.72
C TYR A 21 2.55 -10.23 14.04
N SER A 22 1.84 -9.13 14.15
CA SER A 22 1.83 -8.34 15.37
C SER A 22 1.01 -9.03 16.47
N ASP A 23 1.52 -8.98 17.70
CA ASP A 23 0.79 -9.45 18.88
C ASP A 23 -0.27 -8.44 19.32
N ASN A 24 -0.13 -7.18 18.92
CA ASN A 24 -1.06 -6.11 19.29
C ASN A 24 -1.33 -5.23 18.09
N VAL A 25 -2.07 -5.79 17.13
CA VAL A 25 -2.29 -5.19 15.82
C VAL A 25 -2.90 -3.79 15.93
N ARG A 26 -3.93 -3.63 16.75
CA ARG A 26 -4.61 -2.33 16.87
C ARG A 26 -3.67 -1.23 17.33
N ASP A 27 -2.87 -1.48 18.36
CA ASP A 27 -1.93 -0.50 18.88
C ASP A 27 -0.84 -0.18 17.87
N ASP A 28 -0.34 -1.19 17.17
CA ASP A 28 0.71 -0.98 16.16
C ASP A 28 0.17 -0.18 14.97
N LEU A 29 -1.08 -0.41 14.58
CA LEU A 29 -1.70 0.39 13.52
C LEU A 29 -1.88 1.86 13.93
N VAL A 30 -2.20 2.11 15.21
CA VAL A 30 -2.30 3.48 15.71
C VAL A 30 -0.96 4.20 15.61
N LYS A 31 0.14 3.51 15.90
CA LYS A 31 1.47 4.09 15.84
C LYS A 31 1.88 4.50 14.43
N ILE A 32 1.34 3.84 13.41
CA ILE A 32 1.67 4.15 12.01
C ILE A 32 0.51 4.77 11.25
N LYS A 33 -0.39 5.42 11.98
CA LYS A 33 -1.57 6.06 11.38
C LYS A 33 -1.21 6.96 10.20
N ASP A 34 -0.16 7.74 10.33
CA ASP A 34 0.26 8.67 9.27
C ASP A 34 0.65 7.91 7.99
N LYS A 35 1.28 6.76 8.14
CA LYS A 35 1.68 5.93 7.00
C LYS A 35 0.47 5.32 6.31
N ILE A 36 -0.53 4.90 7.10
CA ILE A 36 -1.77 4.36 6.56
C ILE A 36 -2.51 5.43 5.77
N GLU A 37 -2.61 6.64 6.30
CA GLU A 37 -3.25 7.76 5.63
C GLU A 37 -2.51 8.13 4.33
N GLU A 38 -1.20 8.06 4.34
CA GLU A 38 -0.38 8.35 3.17
C GLU A 38 -0.62 7.33 2.06
N LEU A 39 -0.69 6.04 2.40
CA LEU A 39 -1.00 5.00 1.42
C LEU A 39 -2.42 5.15 0.87
N GLU A 40 -3.39 5.47 1.72
CA GLU A 40 -4.77 5.70 1.31
C GLU A 40 -4.86 6.88 0.36
N LYS A 41 -4.16 7.97 0.67
CA LYS A 41 -4.14 9.16 -0.17
C LYS A 41 -3.53 8.87 -1.53
N TYR A 42 -2.48 8.07 -1.57
CA TYR A 42 -1.88 7.64 -2.82
C TYR A 42 -2.89 6.85 -3.65
N TYR A 43 -3.54 5.86 -3.05
CA TYR A 43 -4.45 4.96 -3.75
C TYR A 43 -5.69 5.67 -4.28
N THR A 44 -6.24 6.62 -3.52
CA THR A 44 -7.46 7.32 -3.90
C THR A 44 -7.21 8.57 -4.75
N GLY A 45 -5.95 8.95 -4.92
CA GLY A 45 -5.57 10.10 -5.75
C GLY A 45 -5.15 9.68 -7.15
N PRO A 46 -4.70 10.64 -7.97
CA PRO A 46 -4.33 10.36 -9.36
C PRO A 46 -3.01 9.60 -9.50
N GLU A 47 -2.16 9.62 -8.48
CA GLU A 47 -0.82 9.06 -8.60
C GLU A 47 -0.82 7.54 -8.76
N TRP A 48 -1.68 6.83 -8.02
CA TRP A 48 -1.77 5.39 -8.16
C TRP A 48 -2.24 4.99 -9.56
N MET A 49 -3.21 5.71 -10.10
CA MET A 49 -3.72 5.43 -11.44
C MET A 49 -2.65 5.66 -12.50
N GLU A 50 -1.84 6.71 -12.35
CA GLU A 50 -0.71 6.95 -13.25
C GLU A 50 0.28 5.79 -13.22
N ASP A 51 0.60 5.30 -12.03
CA ASP A 51 1.54 4.20 -11.87
C ASP A 51 0.96 2.89 -12.38
N PHE A 52 -0.33 2.66 -12.16
CA PHE A 52 -1.04 1.48 -12.67
C PHE A 52 -1.03 1.47 -14.20
N GLU A 53 -1.31 2.58 -14.83
CA GLU A 53 -1.29 2.69 -16.28
C GLU A 53 0.12 2.50 -16.84
N ALA A 54 1.13 3.05 -16.18
CA ALA A 54 2.52 2.86 -16.56
C ALA A 54 2.93 1.39 -16.51
N ASP A 55 2.44 0.67 -15.50
CA ASP A 55 2.70 -0.77 -15.39
C ASP A 55 2.05 -1.54 -16.55
N ASN A 56 0.81 -1.20 -16.88
CA ASN A 56 0.11 -1.82 -18.01
C ASN A 56 0.80 -1.56 -19.35
N GLU A 57 1.46 -0.42 -19.48
CA GLU A 57 2.21 -0.07 -20.69
C GLU A 57 3.61 -0.66 -20.72
N GLY A 58 4.00 -1.38 -19.67
CA GLY A 58 5.31 -2.01 -19.61
C GLY A 58 6.46 -1.04 -19.30
N LEU A 59 6.15 0.11 -18.71
CA LEU A 59 7.15 1.13 -18.40
C LEU A 59 7.87 0.90 -17.08
N ILE A 60 7.39 -0.04 -16.26
CA ILE A 60 7.98 -0.36 -14.96
C ILE A 60 8.92 -1.56 -15.14
N PRO A 61 10.14 -1.54 -14.54
CA PRO A 61 11.05 -2.67 -14.64
C PRO A 61 10.42 -3.96 -14.13
N LYS A 62 10.60 -5.05 -14.88
CA LYS A 62 9.96 -6.34 -14.58
C LYS A 62 10.47 -6.99 -13.30
N ASP A 63 11.69 -6.67 -12.89
CA ASP A 63 12.30 -7.20 -11.68
C ASP A 63 11.90 -6.42 -10.41
N MET A 64 11.14 -5.34 -10.58
CA MET A 64 10.68 -4.52 -9.47
C MET A 64 9.39 -5.10 -8.88
N ASN A 65 9.23 -4.99 -7.55
CA ASN A 65 7.99 -5.40 -6.91
C ASN A 65 6.86 -4.45 -7.32
N ARG A 66 5.86 -4.98 -8.03
CA ARG A 66 4.71 -4.22 -8.54
C ARG A 66 3.40 -4.68 -7.91
N GLY A 67 3.49 -5.36 -6.76
CA GLY A 67 2.31 -5.91 -6.10
C GLY A 67 1.24 -4.89 -5.75
N ILE A 68 1.64 -3.65 -5.42
CA ILE A 68 0.68 -2.59 -5.09
C ILE A 68 -0.06 -2.05 -6.31
N LEU A 69 0.38 -2.40 -7.51
CA LEU A 69 -0.24 -1.94 -8.76
C LEU A 69 -1.27 -2.93 -9.31
N THR A 70 -1.64 -3.94 -8.55
CA THR A 70 -2.78 -4.79 -8.88
C THR A 70 -4.05 -4.12 -8.38
N GLU A 71 -5.18 -4.40 -9.03
CA GLU A 71 -6.44 -3.70 -8.78
C GLU A 71 -6.90 -3.75 -7.32
N ASP A 72 -6.66 -4.86 -6.63
CA ASP A 72 -7.25 -5.10 -5.32
C ASP A 72 -6.28 -5.05 -4.15
N ALA A 73 -4.96 -5.01 -4.40
CA ALA A 73 -3.97 -5.17 -3.33
C ALA A 73 -4.11 -4.12 -2.22
N ILE A 74 -4.06 -2.85 -2.58
CA ILE A 74 -4.16 -1.77 -1.59
C ILE A 74 -5.56 -1.70 -1.01
N TYR A 75 -6.58 -1.89 -1.85
CA TYR A 75 -7.96 -1.87 -1.39
C TYR A 75 -8.20 -2.91 -0.30
N ASP A 76 -7.80 -4.15 -0.55
CA ASP A 76 -7.98 -5.25 0.40
C ASP A 76 -7.22 -4.99 1.70
N LEU A 77 -6.00 -4.47 1.59
CA LEU A 77 -5.20 -4.13 2.77
C LEU A 77 -5.90 -3.07 3.63
N LEU A 78 -6.39 -1.99 3.00
CA LEU A 78 -7.06 -0.91 3.70
C LEU A 78 -8.39 -1.37 4.32
N CYS A 79 -9.10 -2.26 3.66
CA CYS A 79 -10.32 -2.85 4.23
C CYS A 79 -10.00 -3.66 5.49
N SER A 80 -8.92 -4.43 5.47
CA SER A 80 -8.49 -5.19 6.65
C SER A 80 -8.12 -4.28 7.81
N VAL A 81 -7.44 -3.17 7.52
CA VAL A 81 -7.08 -2.17 8.52
C VAL A 81 -8.35 -1.57 9.14
N ASP A 82 -9.31 -1.19 8.31
CA ASP A 82 -10.55 -0.58 8.77
C ASP A 82 -11.35 -1.52 9.67
N GLU A 83 -11.41 -2.80 9.35
CA GLU A 83 -12.11 -3.78 10.19
C GLU A 83 -11.50 -3.87 11.59
N ILE A 84 -10.18 -3.82 11.69
CA ILE A 84 -9.50 -3.90 12.97
C ILE A 84 -9.68 -2.62 13.79
N ARG A 85 -9.74 -1.48 13.12
CA ARG A 85 -9.83 -0.16 13.76
C ARG A 85 -11.24 0.20 14.21
N LYS A 86 -12.22 -0.54 13.79
CA LYS A 86 -13.62 -0.30 14.18
C LYS A 86 -13.89 -0.49 15.68
#